data_3f9b9d27c09c1df8c40c2d7f6095ec83
#
_entry.id   3f9b9d27c09c1df8c40c2d7f6095ec83
#
_cell.length_a   1.000
_cell.length_b   1.000
_cell.length_c   1.000
_cell.angle_alpha   90.00
_cell.angle_beta   90.00
_cell.angle_gamma   90.00
#
_symmetry.space_group_name_H-M   'P 1'
#
loop_
_entity.id
_entity.type
_entity.pdbx_description
1 polymer ?
#
loop_
_entity_poly.entity_id
_entity_poly.type
_entity_poly.pdbx_seq_one_letter_code
_entity_poly.pdbx_strand_id
1 'polypeptide(L)'
;MDLLLKRVNLDMKLTCYGALATGASSGIVQFVEDSKAISDILAENQSSILNYLRANNPDAAAPNGVSAVAIDSFTKSCAGYCVITYLLGVGDRHGCRAEIKSLVTARSV
;
A
#
# COMPACT_ATOMS: atom_id res chain seq x y z
N MET A 1 15.37 1.85 2.95
CA MET A 1 14.68 3.16 2.89
C MET A 1 13.75 3.38 4.09
N ASP A 2 12.85 2.46 4.43
CA ASP A 2 11.93 2.60 5.58
C ASP A 2 12.65 2.93 6.91
N LEU A 3 13.73 2.21 7.24
CA LEU A 3 14.55 2.48 8.43
C LEU A 3 15.18 3.87 8.44
N LEU A 4 15.57 4.39 7.28
CA LEU A 4 16.14 5.74 7.17
C LEU A 4 15.08 6.81 7.41
N LEU A 5 13.87 6.61 6.88
CA LEU A 5 12.75 7.51 7.10
C LEU A 5 12.34 7.54 8.59
N LYS A 6 12.27 6.37 9.22
CA LYS A 6 11.94 6.27 10.65
C LYS A 6 12.97 6.94 11.56
N ARG A 7 14.27 6.94 11.19
CA ARG A 7 15.32 7.66 11.94
C ARG A 7 15.11 9.18 11.97
N VAL A 8 14.42 9.74 11.00
CA VAL A 8 14.07 11.16 10.95
C VAL A 8 12.59 11.41 11.32
N ASN A 9 11.99 10.49 12.07
CA ASN A 9 10.60 10.53 12.53
C ASN A 9 9.54 10.55 11.40
N LEU A 10 9.88 10.01 10.23
CA LEU A 10 8.95 9.84 9.11
C LEU A 10 8.52 8.37 9.02
N ASP A 11 7.42 8.01 9.67
CA ASP A 11 6.79 6.71 9.48
C ASP A 11 5.76 6.78 8.34
N MET A 12 6.18 6.35 7.15
CA MET A 12 5.37 6.36 5.94
C MET A 12 4.50 5.09 5.77
N LYS A 13 4.39 4.27 6.81
CA LYS A 13 3.59 3.03 6.78
C LYS A 13 3.93 2.12 5.60
N LEU A 14 5.22 2.03 5.26
CA LEU A 14 5.68 1.20 4.15
C LEU A 14 5.63 -0.28 4.51
N THR A 15 5.15 -1.10 3.59
CA THR A 15 5.22 -2.55 3.71
C THR A 15 6.55 -3.04 3.18
N CYS A 16 7.39 -3.56 4.06
CA CYS A 16 8.66 -4.16 3.70
C CYS A 16 8.49 -5.67 3.49
N TYR A 17 9.11 -6.21 2.46
CA TYR A 17 9.15 -7.64 2.16
C TYR A 17 10.57 -8.07 1.82
N GLY A 18 10.87 -9.32 2.05
CA GLY A 18 12.17 -9.92 1.76
C GLY A 18 12.30 -10.33 0.29
N ALA A 19 13.51 -10.20 -0.26
CA ALA A 19 13.88 -10.77 -1.54
C ALA A 19 15.25 -11.44 -1.41
N LEU A 20 15.39 -12.66 -1.96
CA LEU A 20 16.59 -13.45 -1.91
C LEU A 20 16.96 -13.90 -3.32
N ALA A 21 18.15 -13.52 -3.79
CA ALA A 21 18.71 -14.06 -5.02
C ALA A 21 19.17 -15.50 -4.78
N THR A 22 18.70 -16.44 -5.61
CA THR A 22 19.04 -17.86 -5.56
C THR A 22 19.96 -18.31 -6.70
N GLY A 23 20.16 -17.45 -7.71
CA GLY A 23 21.03 -17.69 -8.86
C GLY A 23 21.22 -16.43 -9.67
N ALA A 24 21.93 -16.55 -10.80
CA ALA A 24 22.24 -15.41 -11.67
C ALA A 24 21.00 -14.75 -12.31
N SER A 25 19.94 -15.53 -12.53
CA SER A 25 18.69 -15.08 -13.13
C SER A 25 17.45 -15.56 -12.38
N SER A 26 17.60 -15.99 -11.12
CA SER A 26 16.52 -16.52 -10.29
C SER A 26 16.56 -15.97 -8.88
N GLY A 27 15.41 -15.86 -8.25
CA GLY A 27 15.28 -15.40 -6.89
C GLY A 27 13.91 -15.72 -6.33
N ILE A 28 13.77 -15.54 -5.02
CA ILE A 28 12.54 -15.72 -4.26
C ILE A 28 12.17 -14.38 -3.67
N VAL A 29 10.90 -14.00 -3.79
CA VAL A 29 10.35 -12.80 -3.17
C VAL A 29 9.28 -13.24 -2.17
N GLN A 30 9.33 -12.65 -0.99
CA GLN A 30 8.32 -12.90 0.03
C GLN A 30 6.95 -12.47 -0.48
N PHE A 31 5.97 -13.36 -0.34
CA PHE A 31 4.58 -13.04 -0.66
C PHE A 31 4.03 -12.02 0.35
N VAL A 32 3.38 -10.98 -0.16
CA VAL A 32 2.71 -9.97 0.67
C VAL A 32 1.26 -10.40 0.84
N GLU A 33 0.93 -10.87 2.03
CA GLU A 33 -0.42 -11.29 2.37
C GLU A 33 -1.40 -10.10 2.34
N ASP A 34 -2.69 -10.38 2.15
CA ASP A 34 -3.76 -9.39 2.14
C ASP A 34 -3.55 -8.26 1.12
N SER A 35 -2.89 -8.53 0.01
CA SER A 35 -2.72 -7.59 -1.08
C SER A 35 -3.72 -7.85 -2.20
N LYS A 36 -4.19 -6.77 -2.84
CA LYS A 36 -5.10 -6.83 -3.98
C LYS A 36 -4.64 -5.88 -5.07
N ALA A 37 -4.69 -6.34 -6.32
CA ALA A 37 -4.32 -5.49 -7.45
C ALA A 37 -5.27 -4.30 -7.60
N ILE A 38 -4.74 -3.13 -7.93
CA ILE A 38 -5.57 -1.92 -8.12
C ILE A 38 -6.60 -2.13 -9.23
N SER A 39 -6.25 -2.84 -10.30
CA SER A 39 -7.17 -3.18 -11.39
C SER A 39 -8.42 -3.90 -10.89
N ASP A 40 -8.25 -4.86 -10.00
CA ASP A 40 -9.34 -5.66 -9.43
C ASP A 40 -10.19 -4.82 -8.49
N ILE A 41 -9.53 -4.00 -7.67
CA ILE A 41 -10.22 -3.05 -6.77
C ILE A 41 -11.10 -2.08 -7.56
N LEU A 42 -10.58 -1.52 -8.65
CA LEU A 42 -11.33 -0.58 -9.49
C LEU A 42 -12.48 -1.27 -10.22
N ALA A 43 -12.28 -2.50 -10.72
CA ALA A 43 -13.34 -3.26 -11.39
C ALA A 43 -14.50 -3.58 -10.44
N GLU A 44 -14.22 -3.95 -9.20
CA GLU A 44 -15.24 -4.32 -8.21
C GLU A 44 -15.90 -3.14 -7.51
N ASN A 45 -15.24 -1.98 -7.43
CA ASN A 45 -15.67 -0.83 -6.62
C ASN A 45 -16.02 0.41 -7.45
N GLN A 46 -16.65 0.22 -8.62
CA GLN A 46 -17.10 1.32 -9.48
C GLN A 46 -15.98 2.29 -9.85
N SER A 47 -14.79 1.75 -10.14
CA SER A 47 -13.58 2.53 -10.46
C SER A 47 -13.14 3.51 -9.36
N SER A 48 -13.47 3.21 -8.09
CA SER A 48 -13.17 4.08 -6.95
C SER A 48 -12.44 3.35 -5.84
N ILE A 49 -11.21 3.77 -5.57
CA ILE A 49 -10.44 3.30 -4.41
C ILE A 49 -11.12 3.72 -3.10
N LEU A 50 -11.77 4.87 -3.07
CA LEU A 50 -12.46 5.34 -1.88
C LEU A 50 -13.62 4.42 -1.48
N ASN A 51 -14.35 3.88 -2.45
CA ASN A 51 -15.41 2.90 -2.18
C ASN A 51 -14.84 1.61 -1.58
N TYR A 52 -13.70 1.15 -2.08
CA TYR A 52 -12.99 0.02 -1.49
C TYR A 52 -12.57 0.28 -0.04
N LEU A 53 -12.03 1.47 0.25
CA LEU A 53 -11.64 1.85 1.60
C LEU A 53 -12.86 1.93 2.54
N ARG A 54 -14.00 2.45 2.06
CA ARG A 54 -15.27 2.47 2.83
C ARG A 54 -15.77 1.08 3.16
N ALA A 55 -15.72 0.15 2.20
CA ALA A 55 -16.18 -1.21 2.40
C ALA A 55 -15.37 -1.95 3.46
N ASN A 56 -14.05 -1.71 3.50
CA ASN A 56 -13.14 -2.41 4.42
C ASN A 56 -12.96 -1.69 5.77
N ASN A 57 -13.19 -0.38 5.85
CA ASN A 57 -12.98 0.43 7.05
C ASN A 57 -14.07 1.48 7.22
N PRO A 58 -15.31 1.05 7.40
CA PRO A 58 -16.43 1.97 7.54
C PRO A 58 -16.33 2.75 8.84
N ASP A 59 -16.54 4.07 8.76
CA ASP A 59 -16.67 4.95 9.90
C ASP A 59 -17.77 5.97 9.61
N ALA A 60 -18.93 5.78 10.22
CA ALA A 60 -20.09 6.65 10.02
C ALA A 60 -19.88 8.07 10.55
N ALA A 61 -18.96 8.29 11.48
CA ALA A 61 -18.64 9.59 12.05
C ALA A 61 -17.66 10.41 11.18
N ALA A 62 -16.96 9.74 10.27
CA ALA A 62 -15.97 10.40 9.42
C ALA A 62 -16.61 11.05 8.19
N PRO A 63 -16.12 12.23 7.74
CA PRO A 63 -16.67 12.97 6.60
C PRO A 63 -16.75 12.16 5.30
N ASN A 64 -15.80 11.23 5.12
CA ASN A 64 -15.72 10.38 3.92
C ASN A 64 -16.29 8.97 4.14
N GLY A 65 -16.85 8.67 5.32
CA GLY A 65 -17.32 7.35 5.68
C GLY A 65 -16.21 6.29 5.80
N VAL A 66 -14.96 6.72 6.01
CA VAL A 66 -13.77 5.87 6.13
C VAL A 66 -13.01 6.27 7.39
N SER A 67 -12.51 5.29 8.14
CA SER A 67 -11.67 5.54 9.32
C SER A 67 -10.50 6.47 8.99
N ALA A 68 -10.28 7.49 9.83
CA ALA A 68 -9.20 8.44 9.67
C ALA A 68 -7.82 7.78 9.67
N VAL A 69 -7.65 6.71 10.46
CA VAL A 69 -6.41 5.93 10.53
C VAL A 69 -6.13 5.25 9.17
N ALA A 70 -7.17 4.76 8.51
CA ALA A 70 -7.07 4.11 7.23
C ALA A 70 -6.63 5.08 6.13
N ILE A 71 -7.25 6.25 6.08
CA ILE A 71 -6.90 7.31 5.13
C ILE A 71 -5.47 7.80 5.37
N ASP A 72 -5.09 8.05 6.62
CA ASP A 72 -3.74 8.49 6.98
C ASP A 72 -2.68 7.46 6.54
N SER A 73 -2.89 6.18 6.84
CA SER A 73 -1.99 5.11 6.45
C SER A 73 -1.88 4.98 4.93
N PHE A 74 -2.99 5.04 4.22
CA PHE A 74 -3.02 4.99 2.76
C PHE A 74 -2.27 6.18 2.15
N THR A 75 -2.55 7.40 2.61
CA THR A 75 -1.90 8.62 2.12
C THR A 75 -0.40 8.61 2.37
N LYS A 76 0.04 8.24 3.56
CA LYS A 76 1.46 8.12 3.91
C LYS A 76 2.17 7.08 3.06
N SER A 77 1.56 5.90 2.87
CA SER A 77 2.14 4.86 2.03
C SER A 77 2.28 5.32 0.59
N CYS A 78 1.24 5.91 0.01
CA CYS A 78 1.28 6.44 -1.35
C CYS A 78 2.39 7.49 -1.51
N ALA A 79 2.48 8.45 -0.60
CA ALA A 79 3.52 9.47 -0.62
C ALA A 79 4.92 8.86 -0.52
N GLY A 80 5.12 7.92 0.41
CA GLY A 80 6.39 7.24 0.60
C GLY A 80 6.82 6.45 -0.64
N TYR A 81 5.91 5.68 -1.24
CA TYR A 81 6.22 4.93 -2.46
C TYR A 81 6.45 5.84 -3.67
N CYS A 82 5.72 6.94 -3.82
CA CYS A 82 5.98 7.91 -4.89
C CYS A 82 7.39 8.47 -4.81
N VAL A 83 7.83 8.88 -3.63
CA VAL A 83 9.19 9.42 -3.43
C VAL A 83 10.25 8.36 -3.68
N ILE A 84 10.10 7.16 -3.10
CA ILE A 84 11.07 6.07 -3.23
C ILE A 84 11.21 5.63 -4.69
N THR A 85 10.10 5.44 -5.39
CA THR A 85 10.13 5.03 -6.80
C THR A 85 10.75 6.10 -7.69
N TYR A 86 10.51 7.37 -7.40
CA TYR A 86 11.15 8.48 -8.10
C TYR A 86 12.65 8.50 -7.88
N LEU A 87 13.11 8.43 -6.62
CA LEU A 87 14.53 8.46 -6.28
C LEU A 87 15.32 7.26 -6.82
N LEU A 88 14.72 6.09 -6.85
CA LEU A 88 15.35 4.86 -7.35
C LEU A 88 15.16 4.66 -8.85
N GLY A 89 14.43 5.53 -9.53
CA GLY A 89 14.13 5.41 -10.96
C GLY A 89 13.35 4.13 -11.29
N VAL A 90 12.49 3.66 -10.39
CA VAL A 90 11.70 2.44 -10.59
C VAL A 90 10.64 2.70 -11.64
N GLY A 91 10.79 2.05 -12.80
CA GLY A 91 9.82 2.04 -13.89
C GLY A 91 8.82 0.88 -13.77
N ASP A 92 8.08 0.64 -14.87
CA ASP A 92 7.12 -0.47 -15.01
C ASP A 92 6.06 -0.53 -13.90
N ARG A 93 5.57 0.63 -13.49
CA ARG A 93 4.50 0.79 -12.50
C ARG A 93 3.17 1.08 -13.19
N HIS A 94 2.74 0.17 -14.06
CA HIS A 94 1.40 0.24 -14.65
C HIS A 94 0.34 0.02 -13.57
N GLY A 95 -0.76 0.75 -13.65
CA GLY A 95 -1.84 0.71 -12.64
C GLY A 95 -2.43 -0.70 -12.41
N CYS A 96 -2.31 -1.59 -13.38
CA CYS A 96 -2.74 -2.99 -13.25
C CYS A 96 -1.78 -3.87 -12.43
N ARG A 97 -0.55 -3.43 -12.15
CA ARG A 97 0.44 -4.17 -11.33
C ARG A 97 0.74 -3.54 -9.98
N ALA A 98 0.18 -2.37 -9.69
CA ALA A 98 0.27 -1.82 -8.36
C ALA A 98 -0.72 -2.57 -7.46
N GLU A 99 -0.26 -3.00 -6.31
CA GLU A 99 -1.08 -3.69 -5.31
C GLU A 99 -1.30 -2.77 -4.12
N ILE A 100 -2.54 -2.69 -3.68
CA ILE A 100 -2.88 -2.06 -2.40
C ILE A 100 -2.92 -3.19 -1.39
N LYS A 101 -1.97 -3.19 -0.45
CA LYS A 101 -2.12 -4.04 0.72
C LYS A 101 -3.37 -3.58 1.45
N SER A 102 -4.20 -4.53 1.84
CA SER A 102 -5.38 -4.31 2.68
C SER A 102 -4.97 -3.89 4.12
N LEU A 103 -3.83 -3.24 4.26
CA LEU A 103 -3.29 -2.64 5.51
C LEU A 103 -4.22 -1.63 6.17
N VAL A 104 -5.36 -1.51 5.58
CA VAL A 104 -6.45 -0.78 6.15
C VAL A 104 -7.29 -1.67 7.05
N THR A 105 -6.98 -2.94 7.16
CA THR A 105 -7.54 -3.77 8.21
C THR A 105 -6.66 -3.64 9.45
N ALA A 106 -6.64 -2.48 10.06
CA ALA A 106 -6.38 -2.39 11.48
C ALA A 106 -7.58 -3.03 12.18
N ARG A 107 -7.62 -4.36 12.23
CA ARG A 107 -8.38 -5.03 13.27
C ARG A 107 -7.74 -4.59 14.58
N SER A 108 -8.41 -3.68 15.24
CA SER A 108 -8.26 -3.50 16.67
C SER A 108 -8.56 -4.85 17.30
N VAL A 109 -7.56 -5.46 17.88
CA VAL A 109 -7.71 -6.44 18.93
C VAL A 109 -8.01 -5.68 20.20
#